data_614ae733953603119af080293abf50f9
#
_entry.id   614ae733953603119af080293abf50f9
#
_cell.length_a   1.000
_cell.length_b   1.000
_cell.length_c   1.000
_cell.angle_alpha   90.00
_cell.angle_beta   90.00
_cell.angle_gamma   90.00
#
_symmetry.space_group_name_H-M   'P 1'
#
loop_
_entity.id
_entity.type
_entity.pdbx_description
1 polymer ?
#
loop_
_entity_poly.entity_id
_entity_poly.type
_entity_poly.pdbx_seq_one_letter_code
_entity_poly.pdbx_strand_id
1 'polypeptide(L)'
;WSSDVCSSDLTDTQDMTGTVKEDRSREAALLKEQTVEAAILQFVGDYEQIPPMYSALKVNGKKLCDLARAGIEVERKARTVKIFSIEIEKINLPYVTMQVHCSKGTYIRTLCADIGEALGVGACMESLVRTRVSVFPLEEAHTLAEIEKIRDEGTLEELILPVDRVFEGKTKLTVVPEAFRFLQNGNRLNDGNFTDVPEKIADGEQVLVYDPMGHFYAVYQYERETKDYKVRKMFGA
;
A
#
# COMPACT_ATOMS: atom_id res chain seq x y z
N TRP A 1 -4.03 -4.85 -4.03
CA TRP A 1 -4.32 -5.76 -2.91
C TRP A 1 -5.29 -6.82 -3.41
N SER A 2 -5.12 -7.99 -2.91
CA SER A 2 -5.62 -9.23 -3.43
C SER A 2 -6.94 -9.70 -2.84
N SER A 3 -7.38 -10.80 -3.42
CA SER A 3 -8.59 -11.51 -3.10
C SER A 3 -8.66 -11.94 -1.63
N ASP A 4 -9.74 -11.59 -0.99
CA ASP A 4 -10.05 -12.02 0.35
C ASP A 4 -11.37 -12.75 0.35
N VAL A 5 -11.39 -13.86 1.05
CA VAL A 5 -12.62 -14.59 1.26
C VAL A 5 -13.15 -14.21 2.62
N CYS A 6 -14.35 -13.63 2.65
CA CYS A 6 -15.07 -13.36 3.87
C CYS A 6 -15.98 -14.55 4.16
N SER A 7 -15.91 -15.08 5.39
CA SER A 7 -16.90 -16.00 5.93
C SER A 7 -17.76 -15.27 6.95
N SER A 8 -18.96 -15.78 7.21
CA SER A 8 -19.91 -15.21 8.16
C SER A 8 -19.64 -15.55 9.63
N ASP A 9 -18.41 -16.00 9.93
CA ASP A 9 -17.96 -16.24 11.29
C ASP A 9 -17.51 -14.94 11.95
N LEU A 10 -17.98 -14.69 13.16
CA LEU A 10 -17.48 -13.61 14.00
C LEU A 10 -16.33 -14.14 14.85
N THR A 11 -15.12 -13.62 14.64
CA THR A 11 -13.94 -13.97 15.45
C THR A 11 -13.44 -12.77 16.24
N ASP A 12 -12.69 -13.02 17.31
CA ASP A 12 -12.10 -11.97 18.14
C ASP A 12 -10.95 -11.24 17.46
N THR A 13 -10.33 -11.82 16.45
CA THR A 13 -9.22 -11.24 15.66
C THR A 13 -9.66 -10.63 14.34
N GLN A 14 -10.94 -10.80 13.95
CA GLN A 14 -11.50 -10.44 12.63
C GLN A 14 -10.89 -11.25 11.47
N ASP A 15 -10.21 -12.38 11.76
CA ASP A 15 -9.69 -13.35 10.80
C ASP A 15 -9.83 -14.76 11.36
N MET A 16 -9.60 -15.80 10.54
CA MET A 16 -9.77 -17.20 10.92
C MET A 16 -8.72 -17.72 11.91
N THR A 17 -7.74 -16.90 12.30
CA THR A 17 -6.75 -17.27 13.34
C THR A 17 -7.27 -17.07 14.75
N GLY A 18 -8.39 -16.37 14.89
CA GLY A 18 -9.04 -16.09 16.18
C GLY A 18 -10.02 -17.17 16.62
N THR A 19 -10.58 -16.94 17.80
CA THR A 19 -11.64 -17.81 18.34
C THR A 19 -13.00 -17.38 17.75
N VAL A 20 -13.73 -18.33 17.16
CA VAL A 20 -15.08 -18.08 16.67
C VAL A 20 -15.98 -17.77 17.86
N LYS A 21 -16.60 -16.59 17.86
CA LYS A 21 -17.57 -16.13 18.86
C LYS A 21 -18.99 -16.48 18.48
N GLU A 22 -19.27 -16.41 17.19
CA GLU A 22 -20.59 -16.66 16.63
C GLU A 22 -20.46 -17.14 15.18
N ASP A 23 -21.20 -18.19 14.83
CA ASP A 23 -21.34 -18.71 13.46
C ASP A 23 -22.74 -18.35 12.95
N ARG A 24 -22.79 -17.48 11.92
CA ARG A 24 -24.02 -17.07 11.22
C ARG A 24 -24.03 -17.49 9.76
N SER A 25 -23.30 -18.55 9.42
CA SER A 25 -23.18 -19.02 8.05
C SER A 25 -24.52 -19.39 7.42
N ARG A 26 -25.50 -19.86 8.24
CA ARG A 26 -26.84 -20.18 7.76
C ARG A 26 -27.62 -18.93 7.34
N GLU A 27 -27.54 -17.85 8.13
CA GLU A 27 -28.19 -16.58 7.84
C GLU A 27 -27.55 -15.93 6.60
N ALA A 28 -26.24 -15.96 6.52
CA ALA A 28 -25.49 -15.44 5.37
C ALA A 28 -25.83 -16.18 4.08
N ALA A 29 -26.02 -17.51 4.12
CA ALA A 29 -26.40 -18.30 2.97
C ALA A 29 -27.78 -17.95 2.40
N LEU A 30 -28.63 -17.26 3.17
CA LEU A 30 -29.97 -16.82 2.76
C LEU A 30 -29.94 -15.40 2.12
N LEU A 31 -28.83 -14.70 2.16
CA LEU A 31 -28.71 -13.37 1.57
C LEU A 31 -28.82 -13.44 0.04
N LYS A 32 -29.32 -12.37 -0.55
CA LYS A 32 -29.31 -12.21 -2.00
C LYS A 32 -27.95 -11.65 -2.43
N GLU A 33 -27.36 -12.20 -3.49
CA GLU A 33 -26.08 -11.73 -4.04
C GLU A 33 -26.07 -10.21 -4.30
N GLN A 34 -27.14 -9.65 -4.86
CA GLN A 34 -27.29 -8.20 -5.09
C GLN A 34 -27.20 -7.37 -3.80
N THR A 35 -27.73 -7.90 -2.68
CA THR A 35 -27.64 -7.22 -1.38
C THR A 35 -26.20 -7.23 -0.87
N VAL A 36 -25.50 -8.35 -1.04
CA VAL A 36 -24.10 -8.51 -0.66
C VAL A 36 -23.21 -7.59 -1.50
N GLU A 37 -23.39 -7.57 -2.81
CA GLU A 37 -22.69 -6.70 -3.73
C GLU A 37 -22.86 -5.21 -3.35
N ALA A 38 -24.10 -4.77 -3.13
CA ALA A 38 -24.38 -3.40 -2.72
C ALA A 38 -23.72 -3.03 -1.38
N ALA A 39 -23.72 -3.95 -0.41
CA ALA A 39 -23.09 -3.74 0.89
C ALA A 39 -21.57 -3.66 0.79
N ILE A 40 -20.92 -4.40 -0.10
CA ILE A 40 -19.49 -4.34 -0.35
C ILE A 40 -19.12 -3.02 -1.02
N LEU A 41 -19.82 -2.64 -2.09
CA LEU A 41 -19.49 -1.48 -2.90
C LEU A 41 -19.66 -0.14 -2.17
N GLN A 42 -20.49 -0.08 -1.11
CA GLN A 42 -20.63 1.14 -0.30
C GLN A 42 -19.34 1.57 0.41
N PHE A 43 -18.35 0.67 0.57
CA PHE A 43 -17.07 0.98 1.19
C PHE A 43 -16.06 1.60 0.21
N VAL A 44 -16.39 1.72 -1.08
CA VAL A 44 -15.53 2.40 -2.06
C VAL A 44 -15.55 3.91 -1.80
N GLY A 45 -14.38 4.52 -1.72
CA GLY A 45 -14.20 5.93 -1.40
C GLY A 45 -13.47 6.14 -0.08
N ASP A 46 -13.74 7.26 0.55
CA ASP A 46 -13.20 7.56 1.89
C ASP A 46 -14.00 6.79 2.95
N TYR A 47 -13.29 6.05 3.79
CA TYR A 47 -13.86 5.12 4.74
C TYR A 47 -13.22 5.31 6.12
N GLU A 48 -14.06 5.54 7.14
CA GLU A 48 -13.63 5.69 8.54
C GLU A 48 -13.49 4.32 9.20
N GLN A 49 -12.25 3.85 9.31
CA GLN A 49 -11.94 2.53 9.83
C GLN A 49 -11.37 2.60 11.24
N ILE A 50 -11.93 1.83 12.17
CA ILE A 50 -11.36 1.62 13.51
C ILE A 50 -10.33 0.49 13.42
N PRO A 51 -9.02 0.76 13.64
CA PRO A 51 -7.99 -0.26 13.54
C PRO A 51 -8.25 -1.43 14.51
N PRO A 52 -7.93 -2.69 14.13
CA PRO A 52 -8.14 -3.83 15.01
C PRO A 52 -7.19 -3.81 16.21
N MET A 53 -7.58 -4.43 17.33
CA MET A 53 -6.71 -4.59 18.50
C MET A 53 -5.45 -5.39 18.17
N TYR A 54 -5.56 -6.39 17.32
CA TYR A 54 -4.42 -7.17 16.84
C TYR A 54 -3.67 -6.46 15.71
N SER A 55 -3.10 -5.27 16.02
CA SER A 55 -2.30 -4.49 15.07
C SER A 55 -0.99 -4.01 15.69
N ALA A 56 -0.03 -3.63 14.83
CA ALA A 56 1.25 -3.07 15.24
C ALA A 56 1.19 -1.58 15.64
N LEU A 57 0.01 -0.96 15.59
CA LEU A 57 -0.18 0.42 16.03
C LEU A 57 0.16 0.56 17.51
N LYS A 58 0.75 1.72 17.85
CA LYS A 58 1.10 2.02 19.23
C LYS A 58 0.10 3.02 19.84
N VAL A 59 -0.34 2.71 21.05
CA VAL A 59 -1.10 3.61 21.92
C VAL A 59 -0.32 3.73 23.22
N ASN A 60 0.00 4.95 23.64
CA ASN A 60 0.81 5.23 24.82
C ASN A 60 2.14 4.43 24.84
N GLY A 61 2.80 4.31 23.67
CA GLY A 61 4.08 3.63 23.52
C GLY A 61 4.03 2.11 23.43
N LYS A 62 2.90 1.45 23.72
CA LYS A 62 2.70 -0.02 23.63
C LYS A 62 1.96 -0.38 22.35
N LYS A 63 2.31 -1.52 21.72
CA LYS A 63 1.59 -2.03 20.56
C LYS A 63 0.21 -2.54 20.96
N LEU A 64 -0.80 -2.29 20.11
CA LEU A 64 -2.16 -2.78 20.36
C LEU A 64 -2.21 -4.30 20.48
N CYS A 65 -1.46 -5.03 19.66
CA CYS A 65 -1.40 -6.49 19.75
C CYS A 65 -0.84 -7.01 21.07
N ASP A 66 0.09 -6.29 21.71
CA ASP A 66 0.64 -6.69 23.02
C ASP A 66 -0.39 -6.44 24.14
N LEU A 67 -1.15 -5.35 24.02
CA LEU A 67 -2.27 -5.04 24.94
C LEU A 67 -3.40 -6.08 24.78
N ALA A 68 -3.76 -6.44 23.54
CA ALA A 68 -4.77 -7.45 23.26
C ALA A 68 -4.40 -8.82 23.86
N ARG A 69 -3.13 -9.25 23.72
CA ARG A 69 -2.63 -10.50 24.34
C ARG A 69 -2.66 -10.46 25.87
N ALA A 70 -2.53 -9.28 26.45
CA ALA A 70 -2.65 -9.08 27.90
C ALA A 70 -4.11 -8.93 28.36
N GLY A 71 -5.10 -9.09 27.48
CA GLY A 71 -6.53 -8.93 27.78
C GLY A 71 -6.94 -7.49 28.03
N ILE A 72 -6.11 -6.52 27.65
CA ILE A 72 -6.37 -5.10 27.86
C ILE A 72 -6.95 -4.52 26.58
N GLU A 73 -8.21 -4.12 26.64
CA GLU A 73 -8.88 -3.39 25.55
C GLU A 73 -8.68 -1.88 25.76
N VAL A 74 -8.35 -1.18 24.69
CA VAL A 74 -8.17 0.27 24.67
C VAL A 74 -9.03 0.91 23.60
N GLU A 75 -9.49 2.12 23.86
CA GLU A 75 -10.22 2.91 22.87
C GLU A 75 -9.31 3.22 21.68
N ARG A 76 -9.83 3.01 20.49
CA ARG A 76 -9.14 3.26 19.22
C ARG A 76 -9.89 4.31 18.43
N LYS A 77 -9.17 5.31 17.98
CA LYS A 77 -9.73 6.34 17.12
C LYS A 77 -9.85 5.82 15.69
N ALA A 78 -10.98 6.08 15.07
CA ALA A 78 -11.17 5.87 13.65
C ALA A 78 -10.11 6.65 12.84
N ARG A 79 -9.76 6.12 11.68
CA ARG A 79 -8.84 6.73 10.72
C ARG A 79 -9.45 6.66 9.35
N THR A 80 -9.42 7.79 8.66
CA THR A 80 -9.82 7.81 7.26
C THR A 80 -8.81 7.03 6.43
N VAL A 81 -9.27 5.99 5.77
CA VAL A 81 -8.55 5.25 4.73
C VAL A 81 -9.32 5.39 3.42
N LYS A 82 -8.67 5.12 2.30
CA LYS A 82 -9.32 5.21 1.00
C LYS A 82 -9.33 3.86 0.33
N ILE A 83 -10.52 3.41 -0.04
CA ILE A 83 -10.72 2.26 -0.93
C ILE A 83 -10.90 2.82 -2.34
N PHE A 84 -9.90 2.57 -3.21
CA PHE A 84 -9.93 3.08 -4.58
C PHE A 84 -10.89 2.27 -5.45
N SER A 85 -10.92 0.95 -5.27
CA SER A 85 -11.85 0.04 -5.94
C SER A 85 -11.98 -1.27 -5.18
N ILE A 86 -13.13 -1.91 -5.35
CA ILE A 86 -13.37 -3.31 -4.97
C ILE A 86 -13.89 -4.02 -6.22
N GLU A 87 -13.26 -5.11 -6.59
CA GLU A 87 -13.70 -6.02 -7.65
C GLU A 87 -14.14 -7.34 -7.01
N ILE A 88 -15.40 -7.68 -7.16
CA ILE A 88 -15.97 -8.93 -6.62
C ILE A 88 -15.72 -10.01 -7.67
N GLU A 89 -14.85 -10.97 -7.35
CA GLU A 89 -14.52 -12.07 -8.25
C GLU A 89 -15.55 -13.19 -8.19
N LYS A 90 -16.03 -13.48 -6.98
CA LYS A 90 -16.98 -14.58 -6.76
C LYS A 90 -17.81 -14.36 -5.51
N ILE A 91 -19.12 -14.61 -5.64
CA ILE A 91 -20.06 -14.75 -4.52
C ILE A 91 -20.49 -16.21 -4.47
N ASN A 92 -20.18 -16.90 -3.39
CA ASN A 92 -20.57 -18.29 -3.12
C ASN A 92 -20.90 -18.39 -1.63
N LEU A 93 -22.02 -17.79 -1.24
CA LEU A 93 -22.41 -17.62 0.16
C LEU A 93 -22.29 -18.92 0.97
N PRO A 94 -21.68 -18.83 2.16
CA PRO A 94 -21.34 -17.64 2.91
C PRO A 94 -20.00 -16.97 2.55
N TYR A 95 -19.33 -17.39 1.49
CA TYR A 95 -18.01 -16.90 1.08
C TYR A 95 -18.11 -15.89 -0.05
N VAL A 96 -17.28 -14.85 0.01
CA VAL A 96 -17.09 -13.85 -1.05
C VAL A 96 -15.62 -13.64 -1.30
N THR A 97 -15.20 -13.78 -2.56
CA THR A 97 -13.83 -13.47 -3.01
C THR A 97 -13.83 -12.12 -3.71
N MET A 98 -12.94 -11.23 -3.30
CA MET A 98 -12.85 -9.88 -3.86
C MET A 98 -11.40 -9.39 -3.92
N GLN A 99 -11.10 -8.54 -4.90
CA GLN A 99 -9.87 -7.76 -4.95
C GLN A 99 -10.12 -6.35 -4.43
N VAL A 100 -9.24 -5.87 -3.56
CA VAL A 100 -9.36 -4.54 -2.94
C VAL A 100 -8.13 -3.70 -3.26
N HIS A 101 -8.32 -2.59 -3.96
CA HIS A 101 -7.30 -1.57 -4.13
C HIS A 101 -7.53 -0.46 -3.10
N CYS A 102 -6.58 -0.27 -2.18
CA CYS A 102 -6.75 0.65 -1.06
C CYS A 102 -5.47 1.40 -0.70
N SER A 103 -5.62 2.46 0.08
CA SER A 103 -4.52 3.23 0.62
C SER A 103 -3.71 2.45 1.66
N LYS A 104 -2.48 2.92 1.92
CA LYS A 104 -1.65 2.37 3.00
C LYS A 104 -2.36 2.48 4.36
N GLY A 105 -2.18 1.46 5.19
CA GLY A 105 -2.73 1.45 6.55
C GLY A 105 -4.16 0.94 6.63
N THR A 106 -4.79 0.56 5.53
CA THR A 106 -6.08 -0.14 5.50
C THR A 106 -5.93 -1.56 6.04
N TYR A 107 -6.82 -1.96 6.94
CA TYR A 107 -6.91 -3.32 7.48
C TYR A 107 -8.03 -4.07 6.77
N ILE A 108 -7.67 -5.00 5.89
CA ILE A 108 -8.65 -5.76 5.10
C ILE A 108 -9.56 -6.60 6.00
N ARG A 109 -9.02 -7.23 7.07
CA ARG A 109 -9.84 -7.97 8.03
C ARG A 109 -10.91 -7.10 8.71
N THR A 110 -10.62 -5.82 9.00
CA THR A 110 -11.62 -4.90 9.53
C THR A 110 -12.65 -4.54 8.45
N LEU A 111 -12.23 -4.35 7.20
CA LEU A 111 -13.16 -4.14 6.09
C LEU A 111 -14.11 -5.33 5.96
N CYS A 112 -13.62 -6.58 6.04
CA CYS A 112 -14.45 -7.77 6.01
C CYS A 112 -15.45 -7.78 7.17
N ALA A 113 -14.99 -7.48 8.40
CA ALA A 113 -15.87 -7.43 9.57
C ALA A 113 -16.95 -6.35 9.44
N ASP A 114 -16.60 -5.15 8.96
CA ASP A 114 -17.54 -4.04 8.80
C ASP A 114 -18.56 -4.29 7.65
N ILE A 115 -18.15 -4.99 6.58
CA ILE A 115 -19.09 -5.49 5.55
C ILE A 115 -20.08 -6.45 6.16
N GLY A 116 -19.60 -7.41 6.97
CA GLY A 116 -20.47 -8.37 7.66
C GLY A 116 -21.43 -7.71 8.64
N GLU A 117 -20.99 -6.66 9.35
CA GLU A 117 -21.84 -5.85 10.22
C GLU A 117 -22.92 -5.11 9.43
N ALA A 118 -22.56 -4.50 8.30
CA ALA A 118 -23.52 -3.83 7.41
C ALA A 118 -24.58 -4.79 6.84
N LEU A 119 -24.22 -6.06 6.65
CA LEU A 119 -25.15 -7.12 6.22
C LEU A 119 -25.97 -7.71 7.40
N GLY A 120 -25.59 -7.42 8.65
CA GLY A 120 -26.27 -7.95 9.84
C GLY A 120 -25.96 -9.41 10.16
N VAL A 121 -25.02 -10.04 9.45
CA VAL A 121 -24.65 -11.45 9.62
C VAL A 121 -23.26 -11.63 10.20
N GLY A 122 -22.48 -10.54 10.35
CA GLY A 122 -21.06 -10.62 10.69
C GLY A 122 -20.21 -11.18 9.55
N ALA A 123 -18.91 -10.99 9.64
CA ALA A 123 -17.94 -11.65 8.78
C ALA A 123 -16.53 -11.57 9.37
N CYS A 124 -15.64 -12.44 8.93
CA CYS A 124 -14.20 -12.36 9.18
C CYS A 124 -13.43 -12.66 7.89
N MET A 125 -12.18 -12.25 7.86
CA MET A 125 -11.27 -12.54 6.76
C MET A 125 -10.78 -13.98 6.85
N GLU A 126 -11.00 -14.79 5.81
CA GLU A 126 -10.51 -16.17 5.77
C GLU A 126 -9.07 -16.23 5.28
N SER A 127 -8.77 -15.57 4.19
CA SER A 127 -7.42 -15.54 3.62
C SER A 127 -7.10 -14.18 3.01
N LEU A 128 -5.80 -13.87 2.91
CA LEU A 128 -5.31 -12.63 2.33
C LEU A 128 -4.04 -12.88 1.55
N VAL A 129 -4.05 -12.53 0.29
CA VAL A 129 -2.85 -12.50 -0.56
C VAL A 129 -2.60 -11.07 -1.00
N ARG A 130 -1.42 -10.53 -0.79
CA ARG A 130 -1.03 -9.21 -1.27
C ARG A 130 -0.44 -9.34 -2.66
N THR A 131 -1.23 -8.99 -3.69
CA THR A 131 -0.82 -9.12 -5.10
C THR A 131 0.09 -8.01 -5.57
N ARG A 132 0.05 -6.82 -4.93
CA ARG A 132 0.88 -5.68 -5.31
C ARG A 132 1.16 -4.74 -4.14
N VAL A 133 2.36 -4.17 -4.12
CA VAL A 133 2.73 -3.03 -3.26
C VAL A 133 3.37 -1.96 -4.13
N SER A 134 2.65 -0.83 -4.36
CA SER A 134 3.10 0.23 -5.28
C SER A 134 3.41 -0.34 -6.67
N VAL A 135 4.65 -0.23 -7.13
CA VAL A 135 5.14 -0.71 -8.44
C VAL A 135 5.59 -2.18 -8.42
N PHE A 136 5.53 -2.85 -7.28
CA PHE A 136 6.02 -4.23 -7.11
C PHE A 136 4.84 -5.21 -7.09
N PRO A 137 4.55 -5.93 -8.18
CA PRO A 137 3.56 -6.99 -8.21
C PRO A 137 4.11 -8.29 -7.62
N LEU A 138 3.21 -9.18 -7.17
CA LEU A 138 3.58 -10.46 -6.57
C LEU A 138 4.28 -11.39 -7.56
N GLU A 139 3.93 -11.30 -8.84
CA GLU A 139 4.48 -12.11 -9.92
C GLU A 139 5.99 -11.89 -10.11
N GLU A 140 6.51 -10.74 -9.69
CA GLU A 140 7.94 -10.42 -9.72
C GLU A 140 8.64 -10.74 -8.39
N ALA A 141 7.93 -11.27 -7.40
CA ALA A 141 8.53 -11.59 -6.11
C ALA A 141 9.25 -12.96 -6.17
N HIS A 142 10.38 -13.03 -5.49
CA HIS A 142 11.14 -14.27 -5.34
C HIS A 142 11.01 -14.82 -3.92
N THR A 143 10.93 -16.13 -3.81
CA THR A 143 10.98 -16.81 -2.50
C THR A 143 12.40 -16.73 -1.93
N LEU A 144 12.54 -16.88 -0.62
CA LEU A 144 13.87 -16.92 0.02
C LEU A 144 14.76 -18.04 -0.56
N ALA A 145 14.19 -19.20 -0.87
CA ALA A 145 14.91 -20.32 -1.47
C ALA A 145 15.42 -20.00 -2.88
N GLU A 146 14.63 -19.30 -3.71
CA GLU A 146 15.07 -18.83 -5.03
C GLU A 146 16.20 -17.81 -4.91
N ILE A 147 16.09 -16.85 -3.97
CA ILE A 147 17.14 -15.85 -3.73
C ILE A 147 18.44 -16.55 -3.29
N GLU A 148 18.37 -17.55 -2.38
CA GLU A 148 19.53 -18.31 -1.96
C GLU A 148 20.21 -19.03 -3.12
N LYS A 149 19.42 -19.69 -3.98
CA LYS A 149 19.93 -20.35 -5.18
C LYS A 149 20.63 -19.39 -6.13
N ILE A 150 20.00 -18.25 -6.45
CA ILE A 150 20.56 -17.20 -7.34
C ILE A 150 21.85 -16.61 -6.75
N ARG A 151 21.90 -16.43 -5.42
CA ARG A 151 23.12 -15.99 -4.72
C ARG A 151 24.25 -17.00 -4.91
N ASP A 152 23.98 -18.30 -4.73
CA ASP A 152 24.98 -19.36 -4.82
C ASP A 152 25.46 -19.57 -6.27
N GLU A 153 24.63 -19.22 -7.26
CA GLU A 153 24.96 -19.16 -8.68
C GLU A 153 25.78 -17.91 -9.06
N GLY A 154 25.89 -16.93 -8.15
CA GLY A 154 26.67 -15.70 -8.36
C GLY A 154 25.98 -14.63 -9.19
N THR A 155 24.69 -14.72 -9.42
CA THR A 155 23.89 -13.79 -10.24
C THR A 155 22.93 -12.92 -9.44
N LEU A 156 23.13 -12.78 -8.13
CA LEU A 156 22.25 -12.03 -7.23
C LEU A 156 22.03 -10.58 -7.68
N GLU A 157 23.03 -9.96 -8.31
CA GLU A 157 22.95 -8.58 -8.78
C GLU A 157 21.84 -8.38 -9.84
N GLU A 158 21.48 -9.40 -10.59
CA GLU A 158 20.43 -9.36 -11.59
C GLU A 158 19.03 -9.16 -10.97
N LEU A 159 18.86 -9.51 -9.68
CA LEU A 159 17.63 -9.31 -8.93
C LEU A 159 17.50 -7.91 -8.32
N ILE A 160 18.59 -7.15 -8.27
CA ILE A 160 18.61 -5.84 -7.65
C ILE A 160 17.93 -4.84 -8.58
N LEU A 161 16.75 -4.37 -8.16
CA LEU A 161 16.02 -3.36 -8.91
C LEU A 161 16.62 -1.97 -8.64
N PRO A 162 16.75 -1.13 -9.68
CA PRO A 162 17.23 0.23 -9.50
C PRO A 162 16.30 1.04 -8.61
N VAL A 163 16.87 1.91 -7.79
CA VAL A 163 16.12 2.69 -6.77
C VAL A 163 15.04 3.60 -7.40
N ASP A 164 15.29 4.10 -8.61
CA ASP A 164 14.35 4.98 -9.32
C ASP A 164 13.09 4.27 -9.79
N ARG A 165 13.07 2.93 -9.81
CA ARG A 165 11.87 2.15 -10.13
C ARG A 165 10.68 2.49 -9.21
N VAL A 166 10.92 2.78 -7.92
CA VAL A 166 9.83 3.17 -6.98
C VAL A 166 9.16 4.50 -7.33
N PHE A 167 9.75 5.26 -8.24
CA PHE A 167 9.28 6.56 -8.70
C PHE A 167 8.80 6.53 -10.15
N GLU A 168 8.51 5.36 -10.69
CA GLU A 168 8.04 5.19 -12.05
C GLU A 168 6.87 6.13 -12.38
N GLY A 169 6.89 6.71 -13.60
CA GLY A 169 5.90 7.71 -14.03
C GLY A 169 6.22 9.16 -13.66
N LYS A 170 7.31 9.43 -12.90
CA LYS A 170 7.77 10.80 -12.65
C LYS A 170 8.64 11.33 -13.77
N THR A 171 8.64 12.65 -13.95
CA THR A 171 9.50 13.38 -14.89
C THR A 171 10.97 13.11 -14.55
N LYS A 172 11.77 12.74 -15.56
CA LYS A 172 13.22 12.51 -15.44
C LYS A 172 13.99 13.68 -16.04
N LEU A 173 14.97 14.21 -15.31
CA LEU A 173 15.82 15.30 -15.74
C LEU A 173 17.28 14.88 -15.56
N THR A 174 18.12 15.14 -16.56
CA THR A 174 19.57 14.86 -16.50
C THR A 174 20.33 16.16 -16.40
N VAL A 175 21.22 16.27 -15.42
CA VAL A 175 22.05 17.49 -15.30
C VAL A 175 23.12 17.56 -16.39
N VAL A 176 23.43 18.79 -16.82
CA VAL A 176 24.63 19.02 -17.65
C VAL A 176 25.92 18.76 -16.85
N PRO A 177 27.04 18.40 -17.49
CA PRO A 177 28.31 18.11 -16.78
C PRO A 177 28.74 19.23 -15.81
N GLU A 178 28.56 20.48 -16.20
CA GLU A 178 28.94 21.66 -15.43
C GLU A 178 28.12 21.83 -14.15
N ALA A 179 26.88 21.32 -14.14
CA ALA A 179 25.97 21.38 -13.01
C ALA A 179 26.11 20.16 -12.06
N PHE A 180 26.86 19.13 -12.42
CA PHE A 180 26.97 17.92 -11.61
C PHE A 180 27.49 18.20 -10.19
N ARG A 181 28.42 19.12 -10.01
CA ARG A 181 28.90 19.54 -8.68
C ARG A 181 27.78 20.13 -7.81
N PHE A 182 26.82 20.85 -8.40
CA PHE A 182 25.66 21.36 -7.65
C PHE A 182 24.75 20.24 -7.22
N LEU A 183 24.50 19.24 -8.08
CA LEU A 183 23.72 18.05 -7.77
C LEU A 183 24.37 17.26 -6.62
N GLN A 184 25.68 17.01 -6.67
CA GLN A 184 26.42 16.29 -5.63
C GLN A 184 26.26 16.91 -4.23
N ASN A 185 26.20 18.23 -4.17
CA ASN A 185 26.06 18.97 -2.91
C ASN A 185 24.58 19.21 -2.51
N GLY A 186 23.61 18.69 -3.27
CA GLY A 186 22.18 18.91 -2.99
C GLY A 186 21.74 20.37 -3.09
N ASN A 187 22.45 21.17 -3.91
CA ASN A 187 22.09 22.57 -4.13
C ASN A 187 20.81 22.70 -4.93
N ARG A 188 20.19 23.87 -4.87
CA ARG A 188 19.10 24.20 -5.80
C ARG A 188 19.61 24.17 -7.24
N LEU A 189 18.75 23.70 -8.14
CA LEU A 189 18.99 23.64 -9.57
C LEU A 189 17.94 24.48 -10.28
N ASN A 190 18.24 24.96 -11.47
CA ASN A 190 17.29 25.64 -12.36
C ASN A 190 17.29 24.97 -13.74
N ASP A 191 16.40 25.42 -14.64
CA ASP A 191 16.25 24.81 -15.96
C ASP A 191 17.55 24.76 -16.76
N GLY A 192 18.43 25.78 -16.62
CA GLY A 192 19.75 25.82 -17.27
C GLY A 192 20.75 24.76 -16.76
N ASN A 193 20.45 24.06 -15.69
CA ASN A 193 21.28 22.99 -15.16
C ASN A 193 20.95 21.61 -15.75
N PHE A 194 19.96 21.52 -16.62
CA PHE A 194 19.52 20.25 -17.22
C PHE A 194 19.73 20.24 -18.73
N THR A 195 19.89 19.06 -19.29
CA THR A 195 20.03 18.85 -20.73
C THR A 195 18.71 19.07 -21.49
N ASP A 196 17.62 18.68 -20.87
CA ASP A 196 16.27 18.74 -21.44
C ASP A 196 15.25 18.93 -20.33
N VAL A 197 14.39 19.92 -20.47
CA VAL A 197 13.34 20.24 -19.50
C VAL A 197 12.01 20.29 -20.21
N PRO A 198 10.97 19.57 -19.76
CA PRO A 198 9.63 19.66 -20.33
C PRO A 198 9.10 21.10 -20.27
N GLU A 199 8.33 21.50 -21.29
CA GLU A 199 7.72 22.85 -21.36
C GLU A 199 6.86 23.21 -20.14
N LYS A 200 6.32 22.19 -19.45
CA LYS A 200 5.44 22.38 -18.29
C LYS A 200 5.77 21.38 -17.19
N ILE A 201 6.20 21.90 -16.05
CA ILE A 201 6.29 21.17 -14.79
C ILE A 201 5.36 21.85 -13.78
N ALA A 202 4.54 21.05 -13.09
CA ALA A 202 3.59 21.60 -12.13
C ALA A 202 4.30 22.10 -10.86
N ASP A 203 3.75 23.13 -10.22
CA ASP A 203 4.25 23.57 -8.92
C ASP A 203 4.14 22.44 -7.89
N GLY A 204 5.23 22.20 -7.15
CA GLY A 204 5.30 21.09 -6.19
C GLY A 204 5.56 19.72 -6.82
N GLU A 205 5.67 19.62 -8.15
CA GLU A 205 5.96 18.35 -8.82
C GLU A 205 7.33 17.82 -8.44
N GLN A 206 7.39 16.54 -8.15
CA GLN A 206 8.64 15.84 -7.88
C GLN A 206 9.22 15.29 -9.18
N VAL A 207 10.49 15.60 -9.44
CA VAL A 207 11.26 15.14 -10.59
C VAL A 207 12.41 14.25 -10.15
N LEU A 208 12.79 13.29 -10.98
CA LEU A 208 13.97 12.45 -10.79
C LEU A 208 15.15 13.09 -11.46
N VAL A 209 16.23 13.27 -10.73
CA VAL A 209 17.44 13.91 -11.25
C VAL A 209 18.54 12.87 -11.39
N TYR A 210 19.11 12.83 -12.59
CA TYR A 210 20.18 11.93 -13.00
C TYR A 210 21.48 12.69 -13.23
N ASP A 211 22.59 12.02 -13.01
CA ASP A 211 23.91 12.55 -13.35
C ASP A 211 24.12 12.59 -14.89
N PRO A 212 25.21 13.19 -15.39
CA PRO A 212 25.49 13.24 -16.82
C PRO A 212 25.73 11.88 -17.48
N MET A 213 25.95 10.83 -16.68
CA MET A 213 26.13 9.44 -17.14
C MET A 213 24.82 8.66 -17.16
N GLY A 214 23.73 9.27 -16.68
CA GLY A 214 22.40 8.64 -16.63
C GLY A 214 22.14 7.83 -15.36
N HIS A 215 22.95 7.96 -14.30
CA HIS A 215 22.67 7.30 -13.02
C HIS A 215 21.70 8.15 -12.19
N PHE A 216 20.71 7.49 -11.59
CA PHE A 216 19.78 8.15 -10.69
C PHE A 216 20.49 8.69 -9.46
N TYR A 217 20.30 9.97 -9.16
CA TYR A 217 21.02 10.66 -8.11
C TYR A 217 20.14 11.19 -6.99
N ALA A 218 19.01 11.80 -7.33
CA ALA A 218 18.15 12.47 -6.35
C ALA A 218 16.70 12.67 -6.81
N VAL A 219 15.83 12.92 -5.85
CA VAL A 219 14.50 13.48 -6.08
C VAL A 219 14.51 14.95 -5.72
N TYR A 220 14.11 15.79 -6.66
CA TYR A 220 13.90 17.22 -6.48
C TYR A 220 12.43 17.57 -6.59
N GLN A 221 12.06 18.74 -6.11
CA GLN A 221 10.71 19.29 -6.26
C GLN A 221 10.81 20.67 -6.91
N TYR A 222 10.01 20.89 -7.94
CA TYR A 222 9.91 22.17 -8.62
C TYR A 222 9.14 23.17 -7.77
N GLU A 223 9.68 24.39 -7.61
CA GLU A 223 9.07 25.54 -6.94
C GLU A 223 8.85 26.65 -7.99
N ARG A 224 7.60 26.88 -8.36
CA ARG A 224 7.24 27.85 -9.43
C ARG A 224 7.62 29.29 -9.07
N GLU A 225 7.51 29.65 -7.79
CA GLU A 225 7.79 31.01 -7.32
C GLU A 225 9.24 31.41 -7.60
N THR A 226 10.18 30.52 -7.35
CA THR A 226 11.62 30.73 -7.56
C THR A 226 12.10 30.24 -8.92
N LYS A 227 11.29 29.45 -9.63
CA LYS A 227 11.64 28.70 -10.85
C LYS A 227 12.85 27.79 -10.67
N ASP A 228 12.98 27.23 -9.47
CA ASP A 228 14.07 26.36 -9.07
C ASP A 228 13.55 24.98 -8.68
N TYR A 229 14.48 24.02 -8.65
CA TYR A 229 14.28 22.69 -8.13
C TYR A 229 15.00 22.55 -6.81
N LYS A 230 14.28 22.18 -5.76
CA LYS A 230 14.80 21.97 -4.41
C LYS A 230 14.93 20.49 -4.13
N VAL A 231 16.10 20.06 -3.61
CA VAL A 231 16.32 18.67 -3.22
C VAL A 231 15.34 18.21 -2.15
N ARG A 232 14.78 17.01 -2.35
CA ARG A 232 13.92 16.32 -1.38
C ARG A 232 14.62 15.11 -0.79
N LYS A 233 15.34 14.36 -1.61
CA LYS A 233 16.08 13.18 -1.17
C LYS A 233 17.26 12.89 -2.12
N MET A 234 18.42 12.66 -1.54
CA MET A 234 19.61 12.20 -2.24
C MET A 234 19.72 10.68 -2.14
N PHE A 235 20.18 10.05 -3.21
CA PHE A 235 20.43 8.60 -3.33
C PHE A 235 21.83 8.31 -3.88
N GLY A 236 22.39 9.19 -4.70
CA GLY A 236 23.77 9.14 -5.15
C GLY A 236 24.71 9.45 -3.99
N ALA A 237 25.80 8.71 -3.89
CA ALA A 237 26.92 8.95 -2.98
C ALA A 237 28.16 9.34 -3.78
#